data_cbcc25b17d05fc9bea80405b0cc28aaa
#
_entry.id   cbcc25b17d05fc9bea80405b0cc28aaa
#
_cell.length_a   1.000
_cell.length_b   1.000
_cell.length_c   1.000
_cell.angle_alpha   90.00
_cell.angle_beta   90.00
_cell.angle_gamma   90.00
#
_symmetry.space_group_name_H-M   'P 1'
#
loop_
_entity.id
_entity.type
_entity.pdbx_description
1 polymer ?
#
loop_
_entity_poly.entity_id
_entity_poly.type
_entity_poly.pdbx_seq_one_letter_code
_entity_poly.pdbx_strand_id
1 'polypeptide(L)'
;MADGDKTIEISLDRSRIDLEYCYDFIAASYWAAGRTRGEFDRSVEMSFPLGAYCDGRQVGFARVVSDQIAIAYVADVFVDPDYRRMGIAAKMIDALHNHPELKRVKRWLLATADMQPLYRLHGYADLDDMMMMRLDEDARNRDPLR
;
A
#
# COMPACT_ATOMS: atom_id res chain seq x y z
N MET A 1 15.57 2.25 -27.25
CA MET A 1 15.64 1.51 -26.92
C MET A 1 14.96 1.07 -26.04
N ALA A 2 14.96 0.64 -25.74
CA ALA A 2 14.20 -0.04 -25.18
C ALA A 2 13.60 0.30 -23.95
N ASP A 3 12.58 0.98 -24.04
CA ASP A 3 11.75 1.23 -22.88
C ASP A 3 11.21 -0.07 -22.32
N GLY A 4 11.17 -1.12 -23.12
CA GLY A 4 10.69 -2.40 -22.67
C GLY A 4 11.63 -3.14 -21.75
N ASP A 5 12.87 -2.67 -21.61
CA ASP A 5 13.87 -3.36 -20.81
C ASP A 5 13.98 -2.86 -19.39
N LYS A 6 13.04 -2.01 -18.93
CA LYS A 6 13.06 -1.54 -17.56
C LYS A 6 12.81 -2.70 -16.62
N THR A 7 13.72 -2.89 -15.67
CA THR A 7 13.62 -3.95 -14.69
C THR A 7 13.04 -3.40 -13.41
N ILE A 8 11.97 -4.01 -12.94
CA ILE A 8 11.31 -3.63 -11.70
C ILE A 8 11.74 -4.60 -10.61
N GLU A 9 12.28 -4.05 -9.54
CA GLU A 9 12.66 -4.81 -8.36
C GLU A 9 11.70 -4.49 -7.23
N ILE A 10 11.20 -5.53 -6.57
CA ILE A 10 10.39 -5.39 -5.36
C ILE A 10 11.26 -5.74 -4.17
N SER A 11 11.29 -4.87 -3.16
CA SER A 11 12.14 -5.08 -1.98
C SER A 11 11.34 -4.90 -0.70
N LEU A 12 11.56 -5.82 0.24
CA LEU A 12 11.01 -5.75 1.59
C LEU A 12 11.98 -5.06 2.56
N ASP A 13 13.11 -4.59 2.06
CA ASP A 13 14.13 -3.95 2.89
C ASP A 13 13.67 -2.55 3.30
N ARG A 14 13.32 -2.42 4.57
CA ARG A 14 12.84 -1.17 5.15
C ARG A 14 13.82 -0.01 4.93
N SER A 15 15.12 -0.28 4.95
CA SER A 15 16.13 0.77 4.84
C SER A 15 16.16 1.40 3.44
N ARG A 16 15.56 0.77 2.45
CA ARG A 16 15.53 1.28 1.09
C ARG A 16 14.34 2.23 0.83
N ILE A 17 13.41 2.34 1.77
CA ILE A 17 12.24 3.20 1.59
C ILE A 17 12.67 4.66 1.59
N ASP A 18 12.34 5.37 0.53
CA ASP A 18 12.55 6.81 0.42
C ASP A 18 11.33 7.50 1.06
N LEU A 19 11.46 7.82 2.35
CA LEU A 19 10.35 8.35 3.12
C LEU A 19 9.86 9.71 2.60
N GLU A 20 10.77 10.55 2.14
CA GLU A 20 10.39 11.85 1.59
C GLU A 20 9.56 11.70 0.32
N TYR A 21 10.04 10.88 -0.60
CA TYR A 21 9.31 10.61 -1.84
C TYR A 21 7.93 10.02 -1.56
N CYS A 22 7.87 9.02 -0.67
CA CYS A 22 6.60 8.38 -0.34
C CYS A 22 5.64 9.36 0.31
N TYR A 23 6.12 10.16 1.26
CA TYR A 23 5.27 11.13 1.94
C TYR A 23 4.72 12.16 0.95
N ASP A 24 5.56 12.68 0.07
CA ASP A 24 5.12 13.68 -0.89
C ASP A 24 4.01 13.15 -1.79
N PHE A 25 4.14 11.90 -2.22
CA PHE A 25 3.09 11.26 -3.00
C PHE A 25 1.80 11.09 -2.20
N ILE A 26 1.92 10.53 -0.99
CA ILE A 26 0.75 10.20 -0.17
C ILE A 26 0.04 11.45 0.33
N ALA A 27 0.79 12.50 0.67
CA ALA A 27 0.20 13.76 1.13
C ALA A 27 -0.69 14.40 0.06
N ALA A 28 -0.40 14.15 -1.21
CA ALA A 28 -1.21 14.65 -2.32
C ALA A 28 -2.40 13.72 -2.63
N SER A 29 -2.51 12.58 -1.97
CA SER A 29 -3.57 11.61 -2.23
C SER A 29 -4.83 11.94 -1.46
N TYR A 30 -5.97 11.50 -2.00
CA TYR A 30 -7.25 11.75 -1.34
C TYR A 30 -7.38 11.02 0.00
N TRP A 31 -6.75 9.83 0.12
CA TRP A 31 -6.95 8.99 1.31
C TRP A 31 -6.11 9.44 2.51
N ALA A 32 -5.14 10.33 2.32
CA ALA A 32 -4.22 10.72 3.39
C ALA A 32 -4.11 12.23 3.53
N ALA A 33 -5.06 13.00 3.00
CA ALA A 33 -5.04 14.44 3.09
C ALA A 33 -4.98 14.88 4.56
N GLY A 34 -4.03 15.74 4.88
CA GLY A 34 -3.85 16.24 6.25
C GLY A 34 -2.94 15.41 7.14
N ARG A 35 -2.42 14.27 6.66
CA ARG A 35 -1.45 13.49 7.42
C ARG A 35 -0.12 14.24 7.45
N THR A 36 0.47 14.41 8.63
CA THR A 36 1.76 15.09 8.76
C THR A 36 2.91 14.13 8.43
N ARG A 37 4.10 14.70 8.18
CA ARG A 37 5.29 13.88 7.92
C ARG A 37 5.59 12.97 9.12
N GLY A 38 5.51 13.50 10.34
CA GLY A 38 5.76 12.70 11.54
C GLY A 38 4.76 11.55 11.69
N GLU A 39 3.49 11.80 11.38
CA GLU A 39 2.47 10.75 11.39
C GLU A 39 2.76 9.69 10.34
N PHE A 40 3.17 10.11 9.16
CA PHE A 40 3.54 9.17 8.11
C PHE A 40 4.72 8.30 8.53
N ASP A 41 5.80 8.93 8.99
CA ASP A 41 7.00 8.20 9.41
C ASP A 41 6.67 7.17 10.50
N ARG A 42 5.84 7.56 11.47
CA ARG A 42 5.41 6.66 12.53
C ARG A 42 4.60 5.48 11.98
N SER A 43 3.71 5.76 11.02
CA SER A 43 2.89 4.71 10.43
C SER A 43 3.73 3.69 9.69
N VAL A 44 4.78 4.14 8.99
CA VAL A 44 5.71 3.23 8.30
C VAL A 44 6.50 2.41 9.30
N GLU A 45 6.99 3.06 10.36
CA GLU A 45 7.74 2.39 11.43
C GLU A 45 6.95 1.24 12.05
N MET A 46 5.65 1.42 12.20
CA MET A 46 4.75 0.44 12.84
C MET A 46 4.12 -0.53 11.85
N SER A 47 4.55 -0.53 10.61
CA SER A 47 4.00 -1.39 9.56
C SER A 47 5.08 -2.25 8.94
N PHE A 48 4.66 -3.10 8.00
CA PHE A 48 5.54 -3.86 7.12
C PHE A 48 5.56 -3.16 5.77
N PRO A 49 6.57 -2.31 5.50
CA PRO A 49 6.62 -1.57 4.23
C PRO A 49 7.29 -2.38 3.13
N LEU A 50 6.97 -2.00 1.91
CA LEU A 50 7.60 -2.59 0.74
C LEU A 50 7.74 -1.49 -0.32
N GLY A 51 8.81 -1.55 -1.10
CA GLY A 51 9.04 -0.64 -2.19
C GLY A 51 9.21 -1.34 -3.52
N ALA A 52 8.84 -0.65 -4.58
CA ALA A 52 9.14 -1.05 -5.96
C ALA A 52 10.17 -0.08 -6.51
N TYR A 53 11.14 -0.60 -7.25
CA TYR A 53 12.28 0.19 -7.73
C TYR A 53 12.53 -0.09 -9.20
N CYS A 54 12.92 0.96 -9.92
CA CYS A 54 13.38 0.85 -11.30
C CYS A 54 14.73 1.55 -11.39
N ASP A 55 15.76 0.81 -11.78
CA ASP A 55 17.13 1.33 -11.86
C ASP A 55 17.56 1.99 -10.54
N GLY A 56 17.20 1.38 -9.42
CA GLY A 56 17.57 1.85 -8.08
C GLY A 56 16.72 2.99 -7.55
N ARG A 57 15.81 3.53 -8.33
CA ARG A 57 14.93 4.61 -7.92
C ARG A 57 13.58 4.04 -7.49
N GLN A 58 13.06 4.50 -6.37
CA GLN A 58 11.74 4.04 -5.91
C GLN A 58 10.63 4.59 -6.82
N VAL A 59 9.75 3.68 -7.25
CA VAL A 59 8.63 4.00 -8.15
C VAL A 59 7.29 3.47 -7.63
N GLY A 60 7.28 2.85 -6.47
CA GLY A 60 6.05 2.35 -5.87
C GLY A 60 6.26 2.06 -4.39
N PHE A 61 5.15 1.96 -3.67
CA PHE A 61 5.15 1.75 -2.23
C PHE A 61 3.87 1.04 -1.82
N ALA A 62 3.97 0.25 -0.77
CA ALA A 62 2.83 -0.32 -0.06
C ALA A 62 3.25 -0.60 1.37
N ARG A 63 2.30 -0.64 2.28
CA ARG A 63 2.58 -1.09 3.64
C ARG A 63 1.42 -1.93 4.16
N VAL A 64 1.72 -2.75 5.16
CA VAL A 64 0.72 -3.60 5.79
C VAL A 64 0.79 -3.37 7.30
N VAL A 65 -0.37 -3.14 7.91
CA VAL A 65 -0.52 -3.11 9.37
C VAL A 65 -1.00 -4.49 9.81
N SER A 66 -0.28 -5.15 10.69
CA SER A 66 -0.60 -6.55 11.01
C SER A 66 -0.04 -6.94 12.37
N ASP A 67 -0.78 -7.80 13.07
CA ASP A 67 -0.25 -8.53 14.22
C ASP A 67 0.49 -9.81 13.80
N GLN A 68 0.57 -10.08 12.51
CA GLN A 68 1.22 -11.24 11.90
C GLN A 68 0.47 -12.56 12.11
N ILE A 69 -0.70 -12.52 12.71
CA ILE A 69 -1.47 -13.73 13.02
C ILE A 69 -2.92 -13.61 12.54
N ALA A 70 -3.64 -12.62 13.04
CA ALA A 70 -5.09 -12.56 12.87
C ALA A 70 -5.52 -11.72 11.67
N ILE A 71 -4.82 -10.63 11.40
CA ILE A 71 -5.27 -9.65 10.43
C ILE A 71 -4.09 -8.95 9.78
N ALA A 72 -4.27 -8.59 8.51
CA ALA A 72 -3.36 -7.71 7.78
C ALA A 72 -4.21 -6.66 7.06
N TYR A 73 -3.85 -5.40 7.23
CA TYR A 73 -4.52 -4.29 6.56
C TYR A 73 -3.55 -3.63 5.59
N VAL A 74 -3.86 -3.71 4.29
CA VAL A 74 -3.03 -3.12 3.23
C VAL A 74 -3.36 -1.64 3.15
N ALA A 75 -2.33 -0.80 3.17
CA ALA A 75 -2.50 0.65 3.21
C ALA A 75 -1.46 1.36 2.35
N ASP A 76 -1.82 2.56 1.91
CA ASP A 76 -0.91 3.50 1.24
C ASP A 76 -0.24 2.90 -0.01
N VAL A 77 -0.97 2.13 -0.79
CA VAL A 77 -0.45 1.53 -2.02
C VAL A 77 -0.44 2.57 -3.13
N PHE A 78 0.72 2.78 -3.75
CA PHE A 78 0.78 3.62 -4.93
C PHE A 78 1.86 3.17 -5.89
N VAL A 79 1.69 3.54 -7.16
CA VAL A 79 2.70 3.40 -8.21
C VAL A 79 2.86 4.76 -8.86
N ASP A 80 4.11 5.18 -9.05
CA ASP A 80 4.42 6.44 -9.73
C ASP A 80 3.71 6.47 -11.08
N PRO A 81 3.01 7.57 -11.43
CA PRO A 81 2.26 7.64 -12.68
C PRO A 81 3.06 7.30 -13.93
N ASP A 82 4.36 7.62 -13.95
CA ASP A 82 5.22 7.37 -15.09
C ASP A 82 5.56 5.88 -15.26
N TYR A 83 5.21 5.05 -14.28
CA TYR A 83 5.52 3.62 -14.27
C TYR A 83 4.26 2.76 -14.22
N ARG A 84 3.09 3.33 -14.46
CA ARG A 84 1.84 2.57 -14.50
C ARG A 84 1.77 1.69 -15.73
N ARG A 85 0.87 0.71 -15.70
CA ARG A 85 0.66 -0.27 -16.79
C ARG A 85 1.85 -1.20 -17.00
N MET A 86 2.71 -1.35 -15.98
CA MET A 86 3.84 -2.27 -16.02
C MET A 86 3.66 -3.44 -15.07
N GLY A 87 2.47 -3.56 -14.46
CA GLY A 87 2.19 -4.65 -13.52
C GLY A 87 2.85 -4.49 -12.16
N ILE A 88 3.29 -3.28 -11.80
CA ILE A 88 4.02 -3.06 -10.55
C ILE A 88 3.11 -3.29 -9.34
N ALA A 89 1.88 -2.78 -9.37
CA ALA A 89 0.95 -2.97 -8.26
C ALA A 89 0.69 -4.45 -7.99
N ALA A 90 0.47 -5.23 -9.05
CA ALA A 90 0.27 -6.67 -8.91
C ALA A 90 1.49 -7.35 -8.29
N LYS A 91 2.69 -6.96 -8.70
CA LYS A 91 3.93 -7.51 -8.14
C LYS A 91 4.07 -7.16 -6.66
N MET A 92 3.71 -5.94 -6.28
CA MET A 92 3.76 -5.52 -4.87
C MET A 92 2.78 -6.33 -4.04
N ILE A 93 1.55 -6.50 -4.52
CA ILE A 93 0.53 -7.26 -3.80
C ILE A 93 0.97 -8.71 -3.62
N ASP A 94 1.51 -9.33 -4.67
CA ASP A 94 2.02 -10.69 -4.57
C ASP A 94 3.14 -10.79 -3.54
N ALA A 95 4.05 -9.82 -3.52
CA ALA A 95 5.15 -9.81 -2.57
C ALA A 95 4.64 -9.68 -1.13
N LEU A 96 3.61 -8.87 -0.91
CA LEU A 96 3.00 -8.75 0.42
C LEU A 96 2.38 -10.08 0.86
N HIS A 97 1.63 -10.74 -0.02
CA HIS A 97 1.00 -12.01 0.31
C HIS A 97 2.01 -13.12 0.57
N ASN A 98 3.21 -12.99 0.01
CA ASN A 98 4.29 -13.95 0.21
C ASN A 98 5.33 -13.48 1.23
N HIS A 99 5.06 -12.39 1.92
CA HIS A 99 5.98 -11.86 2.92
C HIS A 99 6.25 -12.89 4.01
N PRO A 100 7.52 -13.17 4.33
CA PRO A 100 7.86 -14.24 5.29
C PRO A 100 7.20 -14.08 6.65
N GLU A 101 6.99 -12.84 7.10
CA GLU A 101 6.42 -12.58 8.41
C GLU A 101 4.89 -12.50 8.40
N LEU A 102 4.26 -12.53 7.22
CA LEU A 102 2.81 -12.40 7.09
C LEU A 102 2.14 -13.67 6.61
N LYS A 103 2.89 -14.76 6.47
CA LYS A 103 2.37 -16.03 5.91
C LYS A 103 1.26 -16.66 6.73
N ARG A 104 1.22 -16.38 8.03
CA ARG A 104 0.20 -16.96 8.91
C ARG A 104 -1.11 -16.21 8.88
N VAL A 105 -1.11 -14.99 8.36
CA VAL A 105 -2.31 -14.16 8.36
C VAL A 105 -3.34 -14.75 7.42
N LYS A 106 -4.57 -14.89 7.91
CA LYS A 106 -5.66 -15.47 7.12
C LYS A 106 -6.68 -14.43 6.66
N ARG A 107 -6.71 -13.28 7.29
CA ARG A 107 -7.68 -12.23 6.95
C ARG A 107 -6.93 -10.98 6.52
N TRP A 108 -7.07 -10.67 5.25
CA TRP A 108 -6.46 -9.49 4.64
C TRP A 108 -7.56 -8.50 4.29
N LEU A 109 -7.41 -7.25 4.70
CA LEU A 109 -8.38 -6.19 4.48
C LEU A 109 -7.72 -5.00 3.80
N LEU A 110 -8.53 -4.23 3.10
CA LEU A 110 -8.10 -2.95 2.53
C LEU A 110 -9.34 -2.11 2.23
N ALA A 111 -9.11 -0.83 1.96
CA ALA A 111 -10.15 0.06 1.45
C ALA A 111 -9.61 0.73 0.18
N THR A 112 -10.42 0.81 -0.85
CA THR A 112 -10.06 1.48 -2.09
C THR A 112 -11.32 2.08 -2.72
N ALA A 113 -11.16 3.25 -3.32
CA ALA A 113 -12.27 3.91 -4.01
C ALA A 113 -12.46 3.37 -5.43
N ASP A 114 -11.37 2.94 -6.08
CA ASP A 114 -11.41 2.72 -7.53
C ASP A 114 -10.56 1.53 -8.03
N MET A 115 -9.90 0.78 -7.15
CA MET A 115 -8.99 -0.28 -7.55
C MET A 115 -9.52 -1.68 -7.24
N GLN A 116 -10.81 -1.82 -6.99
CA GLN A 116 -11.43 -3.11 -6.70
C GLN A 116 -11.11 -4.18 -7.75
N PRO A 117 -11.12 -3.88 -9.06
CA PRO A 117 -10.82 -4.92 -10.04
C PRO A 117 -9.45 -5.56 -9.86
N LEU A 118 -8.43 -4.74 -9.54
CA LEU A 118 -7.08 -5.24 -9.27
C LEU A 118 -7.08 -6.21 -8.09
N TYR A 119 -7.70 -5.79 -6.98
CA TYR A 119 -7.67 -6.60 -5.77
C TYR A 119 -8.50 -7.89 -5.92
N ARG A 120 -9.59 -7.85 -6.69
CA ARG A 120 -10.36 -9.08 -6.96
C ARG A 120 -9.52 -10.13 -7.68
N LEU A 121 -8.60 -9.70 -8.55
CA LEU A 121 -7.68 -10.64 -9.21
C LEU A 121 -6.73 -11.31 -8.23
N HIS A 122 -6.56 -10.73 -7.04
CA HIS A 122 -5.68 -11.26 -6.00
C HIS A 122 -6.45 -11.94 -4.86
N GLY A 123 -7.72 -12.27 -5.10
CA GLY A 123 -8.51 -13.04 -4.14
C GLY A 123 -9.33 -12.22 -3.16
N TYR A 124 -9.35 -10.90 -3.30
CA TYR A 124 -10.19 -10.07 -2.44
C TYR A 124 -11.63 -10.07 -2.94
N ALA A 125 -12.55 -10.02 -1.99
CA ALA A 125 -13.98 -9.92 -2.27
C ALA A 125 -14.57 -8.79 -1.42
N ASP A 126 -15.73 -8.30 -1.81
CA ASP A 126 -16.39 -7.27 -1.04
C ASP A 126 -16.73 -7.79 0.36
N LEU A 127 -16.66 -6.90 1.36
CA LEU A 127 -16.98 -7.29 2.72
C LEU A 127 -18.45 -7.64 2.87
N ASP A 128 -18.72 -8.54 3.80
CA ASP A 128 -20.09 -8.87 4.19
C ASP A 128 -20.60 -7.90 5.26
N ASP A 129 -21.78 -8.17 5.80
CA ASP A 129 -22.46 -7.30 6.77
C ASP A 129 -21.84 -7.35 8.17
N MET A 130 -20.81 -8.17 8.38
CA MET A 130 -20.23 -8.37 9.71
C MET A 130 -19.20 -7.34 10.08
N MET A 131 -18.69 -6.60 9.12
CA MET A 131 -17.61 -5.64 9.36
C MET A 131 -18.19 -4.25 9.63
N MET A 132 -17.64 -3.61 10.65
CA MET A 132 -18.05 -2.25 11.03
C MET A 132 -16.83 -1.36 11.14
N MET A 133 -16.99 -0.08 10.83
CA MET A 133 -15.92 0.90 10.91
C MET A 133 -16.37 2.08 11.78
N ARG A 134 -15.48 2.53 12.64
CA ARG A 134 -15.67 3.77 13.40
C ARG A 134 -14.56 4.74 13.04
N LEU A 135 -14.96 5.92 12.55
CA LEU A 135 -14.02 7.00 12.27
C LEU A 135 -14.15 8.06 13.35
N ASP A 136 -13.05 8.70 13.74
CA ASP A 136 -13.16 9.87 14.59
C ASP A 136 -13.76 11.03 13.77
N GLU A 137 -14.08 12.13 14.44
CA GLU A 137 -14.79 13.23 13.79
C GLU A 137 -13.97 13.84 12.65
N ASP A 138 -12.68 14.09 12.87
CA ASP A 138 -11.84 14.67 11.84
C ASP A 138 -11.65 13.75 10.65
N ALA A 139 -11.39 12.46 10.92
CA ALA A 139 -11.23 11.47 9.85
C ALA A 139 -12.53 11.33 9.07
N ARG A 140 -13.67 11.36 9.75
CA ARG A 140 -14.97 11.25 9.12
C ARG A 140 -15.21 12.39 8.12
N ASN A 141 -14.80 13.59 8.48
CA ASN A 141 -15.02 14.76 7.63
C ASN A 141 -14.12 14.75 6.39
N ARG A 142 -13.03 14.00 6.41
CA ARG A 142 -12.06 13.96 5.32
C ARG A 142 -12.11 12.67 4.51
N ASP A 143 -12.91 11.69 4.94
CA ASP A 143 -12.95 10.39 4.28
C ASP A 143 -13.80 10.42 3.01
N PRO A 144 -13.19 10.27 1.83
CA PRO A 144 -13.93 10.29 0.57
C PRO A 144 -14.75 9.02 0.33
N LEU A 145 -14.58 7.99 1.16
CA LEU A 145 -15.30 6.73 1.02
C LEU A 145 -16.63 6.70 1.77
N ARG A 146 -16.98 7.79 2.39
CA ARG A 146 -18.22 7.90 3.14
C ARG A 146 -19.43 8.06 2.24
#